data_5a3b01e7a666b1c57072ea576f3274cc
#
_entry.id   5a3b01e7a666b1c57072ea576f3274cc
#
_cell.length_a   1.000
_cell.length_b   1.000
_cell.length_c   1.000
_cell.angle_alpha   90.00
_cell.angle_beta   90.00
_cell.angle_gamma   90.00
#
_symmetry.space_group_name_H-M   'P 1'
#
loop_
_entity.id
_entity.type
_entity.pdbx_description
1 polymer ?
#
loop_
_entity_poly.entity_id
_entity_poly.type
_entity_poly.pdbx_seq_one_letter_code
_entity_poly.pdbx_strand_id
1 'polypeptide(L)'
;VNENTLSESELSKFKTDFKNLLDDQYKNAKDYKPKIEWYEGTWSRYKPEKGKDKRGVSGYDQQKLLEISEKINATPEKLKLHKTIVKILDARKASVSNGKGIDWSTAEALAFGSLLEEGYPVRLVGQDSGRGTFSQRHSVLRNQEDNSRYIPLNNISKNQMRYEIVDSFLSELAVLGFEYGYSVVSSTGLTIWEAQFGDFANGAQIIFDQFISSAEDKWGQRSNLTLLLPH
;
A
#
# COMPACT_ATOMS: atom_id res chain seq x y z
N VAL A 1 -23.54 -6.11 26.44
CA VAL A 1 -24.17 -6.33 27.75
C VAL A 1 -23.41 -7.39 28.53
N ASN A 2 -23.26 -8.60 27.98
CA ASN A 2 -22.55 -9.70 28.70
C ASN A 2 -21.08 -9.39 29.05
N GLU A 3 -20.43 -8.49 28.29
CA GLU A 3 -19.05 -8.06 28.53
C GLU A 3 -18.96 -6.73 29.29
N ASN A 4 -20.07 -6.27 29.87
CA ASN A 4 -20.23 -4.98 30.57
C ASN A 4 -19.78 -3.74 29.75
N THR A 5 -19.72 -3.84 28.45
CA THR A 5 -19.36 -2.74 27.56
C THR A 5 -20.51 -1.72 27.43
N LEU A 6 -21.75 -2.19 27.51
CA LEU A 6 -22.98 -1.39 27.43
C LEU A 6 -23.99 -1.86 28.50
N SER A 7 -24.68 -0.92 29.09
CA SER A 7 -25.83 -1.20 29.93
C SER A 7 -27.08 -1.56 29.09
N GLU A 8 -28.07 -2.22 29.68
CA GLU A 8 -29.36 -2.52 29.06
C GLU A 8 -30.09 -1.25 28.58
N SER A 9 -29.98 -0.17 29.35
CA SER A 9 -30.59 1.12 29.00
C SER A 9 -29.90 1.77 27.79
N GLU A 10 -28.59 1.72 27.69
CA GLU A 10 -27.84 2.21 26.55
C GLU A 10 -28.12 1.39 25.29
N LEU A 11 -28.15 0.07 25.40
CA LEU A 11 -28.53 -0.80 24.29
C LEU A 11 -29.97 -0.50 23.79
N SER A 12 -30.92 -0.32 24.71
CA SER A 12 -32.29 0.03 24.36
C SER A 12 -32.38 1.39 23.68
N LYS A 13 -31.62 2.37 24.16
CA LYS A 13 -31.53 3.69 23.55
C LYS A 13 -30.97 3.59 22.13
N PHE A 14 -29.83 2.90 21.91
CA PHE A 14 -29.25 2.73 20.56
C PHE A 14 -30.24 2.09 19.58
N LYS A 15 -30.99 1.05 20.02
CA LYS A 15 -32.04 0.44 19.19
C LYS A 15 -33.12 1.43 18.79
N THR A 16 -33.57 2.25 19.75
CA THR A 16 -34.59 3.25 19.52
C THR A 16 -34.10 4.36 18.59
N ASP A 17 -32.91 4.88 18.84
CA ASP A 17 -32.31 5.94 18.03
C ASP A 17 -32.09 5.45 16.58
N PHE A 18 -31.62 4.23 16.40
CA PHE A 18 -31.47 3.64 15.07
C PHE A 18 -32.78 3.43 14.35
N LYS A 19 -33.80 2.98 15.05
CA LYS A 19 -35.16 2.85 14.50
C LYS A 19 -35.71 4.21 14.05
N ASN A 20 -35.57 5.23 14.89
CA ASN A 20 -36.02 6.60 14.55
C ASN A 20 -35.25 7.12 13.31
N LEU A 21 -33.95 6.87 13.23
CA LEU A 21 -33.15 7.20 12.04
C LEU A 21 -33.73 6.54 10.78
N LEU A 22 -34.02 5.24 10.84
CA LEU A 22 -34.61 4.53 9.71
C LEU A 22 -35.98 5.08 9.31
N ASP A 23 -36.85 5.37 10.29
CA ASP A 23 -38.19 5.93 10.06
C ASP A 23 -38.07 7.31 9.39
N ASP A 24 -37.14 8.15 9.80
CA ASP A 24 -36.90 9.46 9.22
C ASP A 24 -36.30 9.36 7.80
N GLN A 25 -35.36 8.48 7.58
CA GLN A 25 -34.84 8.22 6.23
C GLN A 25 -35.92 7.66 5.29
N TYR A 26 -36.77 6.79 5.78
CA TYR A 26 -37.92 6.29 5.00
C TYR A 26 -38.91 7.41 4.58
N LYS A 27 -39.20 8.35 5.49
CA LYS A 27 -40.01 9.51 5.14
C LYS A 27 -39.35 10.38 4.07
N ASN A 28 -38.04 10.62 4.23
CA ASN A 28 -37.26 11.45 3.31
C ASN A 28 -37.02 10.77 1.94
N ALA A 29 -37.14 9.44 1.87
CA ALA A 29 -36.95 8.69 0.63
C ALA A 29 -37.92 9.06 -0.48
N LYS A 30 -39.09 9.60 -0.14
CA LYS A 30 -40.10 10.03 -1.13
C LYS A 30 -39.62 11.19 -2.01
N ASP A 31 -38.76 12.04 -1.46
CA ASP A 31 -38.23 13.23 -2.14
C ASP A 31 -36.79 12.98 -2.68
N TYR A 32 -36.28 11.78 -2.46
CA TYR A 32 -34.93 11.42 -2.89
C TYR A 32 -34.86 11.32 -4.42
N LYS A 33 -34.00 12.13 -5.01
CA LYS A 33 -33.64 12.04 -6.43
C LYS A 33 -32.29 11.37 -6.54
N PRO A 34 -32.18 10.18 -7.17
CA PRO A 34 -30.90 9.52 -7.36
C PRO A 34 -29.93 10.44 -8.10
N LYS A 35 -28.74 10.59 -7.56
CA LYS A 35 -27.62 11.21 -8.26
C LYS A 35 -26.76 10.12 -8.88
N ILE A 36 -26.25 10.38 -10.06
CA ILE A 36 -25.26 9.49 -10.69
C ILE A 36 -23.89 9.80 -10.05
N GLU A 37 -23.50 8.99 -9.09
CA GLU A 37 -22.28 9.21 -8.28
C GLU A 37 -21.12 8.25 -8.67
N TRP A 38 -21.12 7.70 -9.89
CA TRP A 38 -20.18 6.66 -10.32
C TRP A 38 -18.72 7.06 -10.25
N TYR A 39 -18.41 8.35 -10.28
CA TYR A 39 -17.04 8.89 -10.21
C TYR A 39 -16.90 9.94 -9.09
N GLU A 40 -17.74 9.89 -8.10
CA GLU A 40 -17.72 10.80 -6.95
C GLU A 40 -16.82 10.27 -5.81
N GLY A 41 -16.74 11.01 -4.72
CA GLY A 41 -15.91 10.67 -3.57
C GLY A 41 -14.41 10.91 -3.85
N THR A 42 -13.59 10.02 -3.34
CA THR A 42 -12.12 10.18 -3.41
C THR A 42 -11.54 10.09 -4.81
N TRP A 43 -12.27 9.49 -5.75
CA TRP A 43 -11.87 9.35 -7.15
C TRP A 43 -12.23 10.55 -8.04
N SER A 44 -13.10 11.45 -7.60
CA SER A 44 -13.55 12.62 -8.39
C SER A 44 -12.45 13.57 -8.83
N ARG A 45 -11.33 13.60 -8.09
CA ARG A 45 -10.14 14.41 -8.39
C ARG A 45 -9.31 13.88 -9.56
N TYR A 46 -9.44 12.61 -9.92
CA TYR A 46 -8.69 11.99 -10.99
C TYR A 46 -9.42 12.18 -12.33
N LYS A 47 -8.69 12.61 -13.34
CA LYS A 47 -9.21 12.81 -14.69
C LYS A 47 -8.38 12.01 -15.67
N PRO A 48 -8.97 11.52 -16.77
CA PRO A 48 -8.19 10.92 -17.85
C PRO A 48 -7.14 11.89 -18.35
N GLU A 49 -5.94 11.38 -18.59
CA GLU A 49 -4.86 12.19 -19.14
C GLU A 49 -5.16 12.62 -20.57
N LYS A 50 -4.95 13.91 -20.87
CA LYS A 50 -5.20 14.48 -22.19
C LYS A 50 -3.87 14.64 -22.92
N GLY A 51 -3.76 14.07 -24.10
CA GLY A 51 -2.57 14.23 -24.95
C GLY A 51 -2.04 12.91 -25.49
N LYS A 52 -0.96 13.00 -26.26
CA LYS A 52 -0.29 11.82 -26.87
C LYS A 52 0.75 11.20 -25.95
N ASP A 53 1.41 12.00 -25.12
CA ASP A 53 2.37 11.50 -24.13
C ASP A 53 1.66 11.37 -22.77
N LYS A 54 1.42 10.13 -22.37
CA LYS A 54 0.75 9.78 -21.12
C LYS A 54 1.74 9.50 -19.97
N ARG A 55 3.01 9.79 -20.17
CA ARG A 55 4.04 9.63 -19.14
C ARG A 55 4.10 10.86 -18.26
N GLY A 56 3.97 10.64 -16.95
CA GLY A 56 4.17 11.69 -15.96
C GLY A 56 5.65 12.05 -15.79
N VAL A 57 5.90 13.21 -15.18
CA VAL A 57 7.23 13.59 -14.71
C VAL A 57 7.49 12.83 -13.39
N SER A 58 8.44 11.91 -13.41
CA SER A 58 8.80 11.07 -12.25
C SER A 58 10.16 11.41 -11.64
N GLY A 59 10.78 12.51 -12.09
CA GLY A 59 12.04 13.00 -11.51
C GLY A 59 11.85 13.50 -10.09
N TYR A 60 12.81 13.19 -9.22
CA TYR A 60 12.83 13.63 -7.83
C TYR A 60 14.15 14.31 -7.51
N ASP A 61 14.15 15.20 -6.51
CA ASP A 61 15.34 15.94 -6.12
C ASP A 61 16.46 15.03 -5.64
N GLN A 62 17.66 15.18 -6.21
CA GLN A 62 18.81 14.33 -5.90
C GLN A 62 19.24 14.41 -4.44
N GLN A 63 19.23 15.60 -3.84
CA GLN A 63 19.63 15.78 -2.45
C GLN A 63 18.67 15.05 -1.51
N LYS A 64 17.36 15.12 -1.78
CA LYS A 64 16.36 14.38 -1.03
C LYS A 64 16.51 12.88 -1.18
N LEU A 65 16.85 12.36 -2.38
CA LEU A 65 17.15 10.94 -2.56
C LEU A 65 18.36 10.49 -1.73
N LEU A 66 19.39 11.32 -1.63
CA LEU A 66 20.54 11.05 -0.76
C LEU A 66 20.14 11.00 0.71
N GLU A 67 19.32 11.95 1.16
CA GLU A 67 18.80 11.99 2.54
C GLU A 67 17.94 10.77 2.88
N ILE A 68 17.05 10.37 1.97
CA ILE A 68 16.26 9.13 2.10
C ILE A 68 17.20 7.94 2.21
N SER A 69 18.17 7.82 1.28
CA SER A 69 19.15 6.73 1.28
C SER A 69 19.92 6.62 2.61
N GLU A 70 20.37 7.75 3.15
CA GLU A 70 21.05 7.79 4.46
C GLU A 70 20.16 7.22 5.56
N LYS A 71 18.87 7.57 5.57
CA LYS A 71 17.93 7.13 6.60
C LYS A 71 17.56 5.65 6.48
N ILE A 72 17.22 5.18 5.27
CA ILE A 72 16.75 3.80 5.08
C ILE A 72 17.88 2.76 5.16
N ASN A 73 19.13 3.16 4.93
CA ASN A 73 20.29 2.29 5.04
C ASN A 73 21.06 2.47 6.36
N ALA A 74 20.58 3.34 7.26
CA ALA A 74 21.16 3.45 8.60
C ALA A 74 20.74 2.27 9.47
N THR A 75 21.68 1.73 10.25
CA THR A 75 21.38 0.71 11.26
C THR A 75 21.23 1.39 12.61
N PRO A 76 20.05 1.30 13.26
CA PRO A 76 19.87 1.81 14.62
C PRO A 76 20.82 1.12 15.60
N GLU A 77 21.40 1.85 16.53
CA GLU A 77 22.40 1.32 17.50
C GLU A 77 21.92 0.09 18.28
N LYS A 78 20.61 0.02 18.58
CA LYS A 78 20.00 -1.07 19.34
C LYS A 78 19.66 -2.30 18.47
N LEU A 79 19.86 -2.23 17.15
CA LEU A 79 19.47 -3.28 16.23
C LEU A 79 20.70 -4.09 15.80
N LYS A 80 20.83 -5.32 16.29
CA LYS A 80 21.88 -6.23 15.89
C LYS A 80 21.47 -6.99 14.63
N LEU A 81 22.01 -6.59 13.49
CA LEU A 81 21.74 -7.20 12.20
C LEU A 81 22.74 -8.29 11.86
N HIS A 82 22.28 -9.26 11.06
CA HIS A 82 23.19 -10.22 10.45
C HIS A 82 24.20 -9.50 9.55
N LYS A 83 25.47 -9.90 9.61
CA LYS A 83 26.60 -9.29 8.88
C LYS A 83 26.37 -9.12 7.38
N THR A 84 25.63 -10.03 6.76
CA THR A 84 25.29 -9.94 5.32
C THR A 84 24.35 -8.78 5.06
N ILE A 85 23.37 -8.54 5.93
CA ILE A 85 22.42 -7.43 5.79
C ILE A 85 23.15 -6.10 5.92
N VAL A 86 24.07 -5.97 6.90
CA VAL A 86 24.88 -4.76 7.05
C VAL A 86 25.65 -4.46 5.76
N LYS A 87 26.31 -5.46 5.15
CA LYS A 87 27.02 -5.30 3.88
C LYS A 87 26.09 -4.85 2.73
N ILE A 88 24.86 -5.37 2.69
CA ILE A 88 23.88 -4.96 1.68
C ILE A 88 23.49 -3.49 1.86
N LEU A 89 23.20 -3.07 3.10
CA LEU A 89 22.83 -1.68 3.40
C LEU A 89 23.98 -0.71 3.07
N ASP A 90 25.22 -1.08 3.43
CA ASP A 90 26.41 -0.29 3.11
C ASP A 90 26.63 -0.15 1.59
N ALA A 91 26.44 -1.25 0.85
CA ALA A 91 26.57 -1.24 -0.62
C ALA A 91 25.49 -0.35 -1.28
N ARG A 92 24.25 -0.40 -0.80
CA ARG A 92 23.15 0.46 -1.26
C ARG A 92 23.46 1.93 -1.00
N LYS A 93 23.86 2.26 0.20
CA LYS A 93 24.27 3.62 0.57
C LYS A 93 25.37 4.13 -0.35
N ALA A 94 26.42 3.32 -0.57
CA ALA A 94 27.52 3.68 -1.45
C ALA A 94 27.06 3.86 -2.91
N SER A 95 26.18 3.00 -3.44
CA SER A 95 25.71 3.10 -4.83
C SER A 95 24.92 4.39 -5.07
N VAL A 96 24.08 4.79 -4.12
CA VAL A 96 23.31 6.04 -4.21
C VAL A 96 24.23 7.25 -4.09
N SER A 97 25.16 7.25 -3.14
CA SER A 97 26.12 8.35 -2.96
C SER A 97 27.01 8.56 -4.20
N ASN A 98 27.40 7.48 -4.86
CA ASN A 98 28.21 7.53 -6.08
C ASN A 98 27.39 7.75 -7.35
N GLY A 99 26.08 7.60 -7.29
CA GLY A 99 25.17 7.67 -8.44
C GLY A 99 25.39 6.55 -9.47
N LYS A 100 25.97 5.41 -9.05
CA LYS A 100 26.30 4.29 -9.94
C LYS A 100 25.98 2.95 -9.29
N GLY A 101 25.53 1.99 -10.12
CA GLY A 101 25.26 0.63 -9.65
C GLY A 101 24.04 0.55 -8.75
N ILE A 102 23.07 1.46 -8.88
CA ILE A 102 21.79 1.42 -8.17
C ILE A 102 21.01 0.24 -8.73
N ASP A 103 20.77 -0.76 -7.91
CA ASP A 103 19.98 -1.93 -8.26
C ASP A 103 18.46 -1.63 -8.16
N TRP A 104 17.65 -2.58 -8.65
CA TRP A 104 16.19 -2.45 -8.63
C TRP A 104 15.65 -2.21 -7.22
N SER A 105 16.12 -2.99 -6.25
CA SER A 105 15.62 -2.90 -4.86
C SER A 105 15.95 -1.57 -4.21
N THR A 106 17.13 -1.03 -4.50
CA THR A 106 17.55 0.29 -4.02
C THR A 106 16.70 1.38 -4.67
N ALA A 107 16.47 1.31 -5.98
CA ALA A 107 15.61 2.26 -6.69
C ALA A 107 14.16 2.20 -6.20
N GLU A 108 13.62 1.00 -5.98
CA GLU A 108 12.29 0.78 -5.40
C GLU A 108 12.18 1.42 -4.01
N ALA A 109 13.15 1.18 -3.13
CA ALA A 109 13.14 1.75 -1.79
C ALA A 109 13.21 3.29 -1.79
N LEU A 110 13.98 3.88 -2.70
CA LEU A 110 14.04 5.34 -2.87
C LEU A 110 12.71 5.89 -3.40
N ALA A 111 12.08 5.22 -4.36
CA ALA A 111 10.78 5.62 -4.89
C ALA A 111 9.68 5.53 -3.81
N PHE A 112 9.66 4.47 -3.02
CA PHE A 112 8.72 4.38 -1.90
C PHE A 112 9.00 5.47 -0.85
N GLY A 113 10.26 5.70 -0.51
CA GLY A 113 10.65 6.75 0.44
C GLY A 113 10.20 8.14 -0.01
N SER A 114 10.35 8.47 -1.29
CA SER A 114 9.90 9.75 -1.83
C SER A 114 8.39 9.91 -1.76
N LEU A 115 7.61 8.86 -2.10
CA LEU A 115 6.15 8.88 -1.98
C LEU A 115 5.68 9.09 -0.53
N LEU A 116 6.33 8.42 0.42
CA LEU A 116 5.99 8.57 1.85
C LEU A 116 6.21 10.01 2.35
N GLU A 117 7.28 10.67 1.91
CA GLU A 117 7.55 12.08 2.25
C GLU A 117 6.61 13.05 1.53
N GLU A 118 6.17 12.73 0.32
CA GLU A 118 5.19 13.50 -0.45
C GLU A 118 3.74 13.34 0.06
N GLY A 119 3.52 12.49 1.06
CA GLY A 119 2.20 12.30 1.66
C GLY A 119 1.38 11.17 1.04
N TYR A 120 2.02 10.26 0.31
CA TYR A 120 1.38 9.08 -0.27
C TYR A 120 1.75 7.81 0.52
N PRO A 121 0.80 7.12 1.17
CA PRO A 121 1.07 5.85 1.80
C PRO A 121 1.38 4.79 0.73
N VAL A 122 2.27 3.86 1.08
CA VAL A 122 2.63 2.73 0.21
C VAL A 122 2.28 1.43 0.93
N ARG A 123 1.51 0.59 0.27
CA ARG A 123 1.16 -0.76 0.74
C ARG A 123 1.67 -1.79 -0.26
N LEU A 124 2.52 -2.69 0.21
CA LEU A 124 3.07 -3.80 -0.56
C LEU A 124 2.72 -5.12 0.12
N VAL A 125 2.04 -5.98 -0.60
CA VAL A 125 1.58 -7.28 -0.10
C VAL A 125 1.92 -8.38 -1.09
N GLY A 126 2.35 -9.52 -0.56
CA GLY A 126 2.64 -10.72 -1.33
C GLY A 126 3.26 -11.77 -0.44
N GLN A 127 3.72 -12.87 -1.01
CA GLN A 127 4.47 -13.90 -0.29
C GLN A 127 5.93 -13.47 -0.19
N ASP A 128 6.52 -13.54 1.00
CA ASP A 128 7.90 -13.11 1.25
C ASP A 128 8.24 -11.64 0.87
N SER A 129 7.26 -10.76 0.76
CA SER A 129 7.46 -9.38 0.27
C SER A 129 8.41 -8.56 1.14
N GLY A 130 8.43 -8.82 2.46
CA GLY A 130 9.30 -8.11 3.40
C GLY A 130 10.79 -8.30 3.13
N ARG A 131 11.19 -9.52 2.77
CA ARG A 131 12.55 -9.88 2.35
C ARG A 131 12.72 -9.72 0.83
N GLY A 132 11.66 -9.97 0.09
CA GLY A 132 11.64 -10.26 -1.33
C GLY A 132 11.93 -11.73 -1.59
N THR A 133 11.24 -12.33 -2.58
CA THR A 133 11.40 -13.74 -2.97
C THR A 133 12.87 -14.10 -3.23
N PHE A 134 13.61 -13.21 -3.87
CA PHE A 134 15.02 -13.39 -4.23
C PHE A 134 15.98 -12.79 -3.19
N SER A 135 15.52 -12.52 -1.98
CA SER A 135 16.31 -11.85 -0.93
C SER A 135 16.89 -10.50 -1.38
N GLN A 136 16.18 -9.79 -2.23
CA GLN A 136 16.63 -8.54 -2.82
C GLN A 136 16.16 -7.30 -2.04
N ARG A 137 14.95 -7.35 -1.43
CA ARG A 137 14.32 -6.14 -0.86
C ARG A 137 14.80 -5.79 0.53
N HIS A 138 14.69 -6.71 1.47
CA HIS A 138 15.01 -6.49 2.88
C HIS A 138 14.39 -5.22 3.48
N SER A 139 13.10 -4.94 3.18
CA SER A 139 12.37 -3.82 3.78
C SER A 139 12.04 -4.03 5.26
N VAL A 140 12.11 -5.26 5.73
CA VAL A 140 11.95 -5.62 7.14
C VAL A 140 13.26 -6.16 7.66
N LEU A 141 13.87 -5.43 8.57
CA LEU A 141 15.08 -5.85 9.25
C LEU A 141 14.71 -6.57 10.55
N ARG A 142 15.44 -7.64 10.87
CA ARG A 142 15.24 -8.47 12.06
C ARG A 142 16.44 -8.36 12.99
N ASN A 143 16.15 -8.04 14.26
CA ASN A 143 17.16 -8.08 15.30
C ASN A 143 17.54 -9.54 15.60
N GLN A 144 18.83 -9.83 15.59
CA GLN A 144 19.34 -11.18 15.83
C GLN A 144 19.24 -11.63 17.31
N GLU A 145 18.98 -10.71 18.23
CA GLU A 145 18.87 -11.04 19.67
C GLU A 145 17.43 -11.45 20.05
N ASP A 146 16.43 -10.67 19.63
CA ASP A 146 15.05 -10.82 20.10
C ASP A 146 14.04 -11.01 18.96
N ASN A 147 14.53 -11.06 17.70
CA ASN A 147 13.72 -11.17 16.49
C ASN A 147 12.72 -10.00 16.27
N SER A 148 12.92 -8.89 16.97
CA SER A 148 12.10 -7.70 16.77
C SER A 148 12.24 -7.16 15.34
N ARG A 149 11.16 -6.56 14.86
CA ARG A 149 11.06 -6.03 13.49
C ARG A 149 11.37 -4.54 13.46
N TYR A 150 12.17 -4.13 12.49
CA TYR A 150 12.38 -2.73 12.17
C TYR A 150 12.14 -2.50 10.68
N ILE A 151 11.39 -1.47 10.35
CA ILE A 151 11.06 -1.11 8.96
C ILE A 151 11.70 0.25 8.67
N PRO A 152 12.84 0.32 7.96
CA PRO A 152 13.56 1.56 7.71
C PRO A 152 12.70 2.63 7.03
N LEU A 153 11.88 2.25 6.07
CA LEU A 153 10.99 3.14 5.33
C LEU A 153 9.93 3.84 6.21
N ASN A 154 9.67 3.35 7.42
CA ASN A 154 8.80 4.03 8.39
C ASN A 154 9.56 4.99 9.32
N ASN A 155 10.86 5.20 9.06
CA ASN A 155 11.73 5.99 9.93
C ASN A 155 12.56 7.04 9.15
N ILE A 156 12.04 7.54 8.04
CA ILE A 156 12.69 8.57 7.23
C ILE A 156 12.48 9.94 7.88
N SER A 157 11.23 10.28 8.19
CA SER A 157 10.88 11.55 8.85
C SER A 157 9.68 11.39 9.78
N LYS A 158 9.46 12.39 10.66
CA LYS A 158 8.35 12.36 11.62
C LYS A 158 6.97 12.54 10.99
N ASN A 159 6.91 13.22 9.85
CA ASN A 159 5.65 13.60 9.19
C ASN A 159 5.36 12.80 7.93
N GLN A 160 6.13 11.76 7.65
CA GLN A 160 5.91 10.88 6.51
C GLN A 160 4.64 10.04 6.63
N MET A 161 4.16 9.56 5.51
CA MET A 161 3.11 8.55 5.48
C MET A 161 3.67 7.17 5.82
N ARG A 162 2.75 6.22 6.04
CA ARG A 162 3.10 4.85 6.45
C ARG A 162 3.44 3.97 5.26
N TYR A 163 4.52 3.23 5.36
CA TYR A 163 4.82 2.06 4.54
C TYR A 163 4.26 0.81 5.22
N GLU A 164 3.35 0.14 4.56
CA GLU A 164 2.77 -1.12 5.01
C GLU A 164 3.32 -2.26 4.16
N ILE A 165 3.99 -3.20 4.82
CA ILE A 165 4.59 -4.36 4.18
C ILE A 165 4.05 -5.63 4.85
N VAL A 166 3.44 -6.51 4.05
CA VAL A 166 2.75 -7.70 4.54
C VAL A 166 3.22 -8.94 3.79
N ASP A 167 3.75 -9.90 4.53
CA ASP A 167 3.97 -11.26 4.02
C ASP A 167 2.66 -12.03 4.18
N SER A 168 1.95 -12.24 3.07
CA SER A 168 0.64 -12.90 3.03
C SER A 168 0.79 -14.42 2.91
N PHE A 169 -0.05 -15.15 3.63
CA PHE A 169 -0.19 -16.62 3.51
C PHE A 169 -1.38 -17.02 2.63
N LEU A 170 -2.07 -16.06 2.04
CA LEU A 170 -3.22 -16.32 1.17
C LEU A 170 -2.75 -16.80 -0.21
N SER A 171 -3.65 -17.53 -0.91
CA SER A 171 -3.44 -17.83 -2.33
C SER A 171 -3.44 -16.56 -3.19
N GLU A 172 -2.91 -16.64 -4.38
CA GLU A 172 -2.86 -15.54 -5.35
C GLU A 172 -4.26 -14.96 -5.60
N LEU A 173 -5.27 -15.83 -5.77
CA LEU A 173 -6.66 -15.41 -5.92
C LEU A 173 -7.15 -14.54 -4.76
N ALA A 174 -6.90 -15.00 -3.54
CA ALA A 174 -7.41 -14.35 -2.34
C ALA A 174 -6.67 -13.05 -2.05
N VAL A 175 -5.33 -13.04 -2.13
CA VAL A 175 -4.55 -11.83 -1.85
C VAL A 175 -4.75 -10.77 -2.93
N LEU A 176 -4.77 -11.13 -4.21
CA LEU A 176 -5.00 -10.18 -5.29
C LEU A 176 -6.42 -9.59 -5.24
N GLY A 177 -7.42 -10.43 -4.95
CA GLY A 177 -8.80 -9.96 -4.77
C GLY A 177 -8.94 -8.99 -3.61
N PHE A 178 -8.25 -9.25 -2.50
CA PHE A 178 -8.23 -8.34 -1.35
C PHE A 178 -7.57 -7.00 -1.71
N GLU A 179 -6.37 -7.02 -2.31
CA GLU A 179 -5.63 -5.81 -2.65
C GLU A 179 -6.34 -5.00 -3.75
N TYR A 180 -7.04 -5.66 -4.68
CA TYR A 180 -7.92 -4.98 -5.62
C TYR A 180 -9.01 -4.19 -4.86
N GLY A 181 -9.77 -4.85 -3.97
CA GLY A 181 -10.80 -4.18 -3.17
C GLY A 181 -10.24 -3.04 -2.31
N TYR A 182 -9.07 -3.24 -1.70
CA TYR A 182 -8.37 -2.20 -0.95
C TYR A 182 -8.04 -0.99 -1.82
N SER A 183 -7.51 -1.21 -3.02
CA SER A 183 -7.13 -0.16 -3.97
C SER A 183 -8.31 0.66 -4.49
N VAL A 184 -9.50 0.05 -4.63
CA VAL A 184 -10.73 0.74 -5.03
C VAL A 184 -11.13 1.80 -3.98
N VAL A 185 -10.94 1.50 -2.70
CA VAL A 185 -11.27 2.42 -1.60
C VAL A 185 -10.15 3.42 -1.34
N SER A 186 -8.89 2.97 -1.40
CA SER A 186 -7.70 3.77 -1.11
C SER A 186 -7.15 4.46 -2.36
N SER A 187 -7.81 5.53 -2.79
CA SER A 187 -7.42 6.26 -4.02
C SER A 187 -6.15 7.12 -3.88
N THR A 188 -5.63 7.30 -2.66
CA THR A 188 -4.52 8.24 -2.38
C THR A 188 -3.19 7.58 -2.18
N GLY A 189 -3.14 6.26 -2.01
CA GLY A 189 -1.91 5.52 -1.76
C GLY A 189 -1.48 4.70 -2.98
N LEU A 190 -0.27 4.18 -2.94
CA LEU A 190 0.21 3.17 -3.86
C LEU A 190 -0.06 1.80 -3.26
N THR A 191 -0.97 1.04 -3.87
CA THR A 191 -1.28 -0.34 -3.47
C THR A 191 -0.61 -1.29 -4.44
N ILE A 192 0.19 -2.22 -3.92
CA ILE A 192 1.00 -3.15 -4.71
C ILE A 192 0.73 -4.58 -4.26
N TRP A 193 0.44 -5.44 -5.20
CA TRP A 193 0.56 -6.89 -5.01
C TRP A 193 1.79 -7.41 -5.75
N GLU A 194 2.64 -8.16 -5.04
CA GLU A 194 3.78 -8.86 -5.62
C GLU A 194 3.51 -10.36 -5.66
N ALA A 195 3.50 -10.94 -6.84
CA ALA A 195 3.46 -12.39 -6.99
C ALA A 195 4.79 -13.00 -6.50
N GLN A 196 4.75 -14.22 -5.94
CA GLN A 196 5.96 -14.96 -5.56
C GLN A 196 6.89 -15.15 -6.78
N PHE A 197 6.28 -15.57 -7.90
CA PHE A 197 6.80 -15.52 -9.25
C PHE A 197 5.67 -15.04 -10.16
N GLY A 198 6.00 -14.30 -11.20
CA GLY A 198 5.02 -13.85 -12.18
C GLY A 198 4.20 -15.00 -12.80
N ASP A 199 4.81 -16.17 -12.95
CA ASP A 199 4.15 -17.40 -13.42
C ASP A 199 2.93 -17.82 -12.61
N PHE A 200 2.90 -17.48 -11.31
CA PHE A 200 1.78 -17.85 -10.43
C PHE A 200 0.60 -16.88 -10.51
N ALA A 201 0.72 -15.80 -11.28
CA ALA A 201 -0.38 -14.87 -11.50
C ALA A 201 -1.61 -15.54 -12.13
N ASN A 202 -1.42 -16.65 -12.86
CA ASN A 202 -2.50 -17.48 -13.42
C ASN A 202 -3.44 -18.03 -12.34
N GLY A 203 -2.96 -18.26 -11.12
CA GLY A 203 -3.79 -18.64 -9.97
C GLY A 203 -4.83 -17.59 -9.56
N ALA A 204 -4.66 -16.34 -10.03
CA ALA A 204 -5.59 -15.24 -9.81
C ALA A 204 -6.25 -14.72 -11.10
N GLN A 205 -6.25 -15.50 -12.17
CA GLN A 205 -6.72 -15.07 -13.51
C GLN A 205 -8.13 -14.47 -13.50
N ILE A 206 -9.02 -15.00 -12.68
CA ILE A 206 -10.38 -14.46 -12.53
C ILE A 206 -10.37 -13.00 -12.06
N ILE A 207 -9.45 -12.63 -11.15
CA ILE A 207 -9.33 -11.27 -10.65
C ILE A 207 -8.81 -10.35 -11.77
N PHE A 208 -7.86 -10.81 -12.56
CA PHE A 208 -7.40 -10.05 -13.73
C PHE A 208 -8.54 -9.79 -14.70
N ASP A 209 -9.25 -10.84 -15.10
CA ASP A 209 -10.23 -10.75 -16.18
C ASP A 209 -11.51 -10.00 -15.77
N GLN A 210 -12.01 -10.27 -14.55
CA GLN A 210 -13.33 -9.78 -14.15
C GLN A 210 -13.29 -8.44 -13.41
N PHE A 211 -12.14 -8.10 -12.81
CA PHE A 211 -12.02 -6.93 -11.97
C PHE A 211 -10.96 -5.95 -12.50
N ILE A 212 -9.68 -6.34 -12.57
CA ILE A 212 -8.60 -5.41 -12.91
C ILE A 212 -8.78 -4.84 -14.33
N SER A 213 -9.04 -5.69 -15.31
CA SER A 213 -9.14 -5.28 -16.72
C SER A 213 -10.50 -4.73 -17.13
N SER A 214 -11.56 -5.00 -16.39
CA SER A 214 -12.93 -4.73 -16.87
C SER A 214 -13.86 -4.00 -15.89
N ALA A 215 -13.45 -3.80 -14.62
CA ALA A 215 -14.34 -3.21 -13.61
C ALA A 215 -14.66 -1.74 -13.89
N GLU A 216 -13.75 -0.98 -14.48
CA GLU A 216 -14.01 0.41 -14.84
C GLU A 216 -15.12 0.52 -15.89
N ASP A 217 -15.06 -0.32 -16.93
CA ASP A 217 -16.09 -0.34 -17.99
C ASP A 217 -17.44 -0.88 -17.49
N LYS A 218 -17.40 -1.95 -16.65
CA LYS A 218 -18.63 -2.59 -16.18
C LYS A 218 -19.36 -1.79 -15.09
N TRP A 219 -18.60 -1.24 -14.15
CA TRP A 219 -19.16 -0.71 -12.90
C TRP A 219 -18.67 0.71 -12.56
N GLY A 220 -17.87 1.33 -13.39
CA GLY A 220 -17.21 2.60 -13.10
C GLY A 220 -16.23 2.54 -11.92
N GLN A 221 -15.80 1.35 -11.52
CA GLN A 221 -14.87 1.17 -10.42
C GLN A 221 -13.43 1.36 -10.86
N ARG A 222 -12.77 2.35 -10.30
CA ARG A 222 -11.35 2.61 -10.53
C ARG A 222 -10.50 1.94 -9.46
N SER A 223 -9.30 1.55 -9.86
CA SER A 223 -8.29 0.94 -9.02
C SER A 223 -6.93 1.56 -9.31
N ASN A 224 -6.10 1.75 -8.30
CA ASN A 224 -4.70 2.13 -8.41
C ASN A 224 -3.76 0.95 -8.11
N LEU A 225 -4.26 -0.25 -8.20
CA LEU A 225 -3.48 -1.45 -7.94
C LEU A 225 -2.33 -1.58 -8.94
N THR A 226 -1.13 -1.74 -8.41
CA THR A 226 0.07 -2.06 -9.18
C THR A 226 0.45 -3.51 -8.97
N LEU A 227 0.87 -4.17 -10.05
CA LEU A 227 1.28 -5.57 -10.03
C LEU A 227 2.78 -5.67 -10.23
N LEU A 228 3.45 -6.38 -9.33
CA LEU A 228 4.84 -6.80 -9.52
C LEU A 228 4.87 -8.30 -9.81
N LEU A 229 5.32 -8.64 -11.00
CA LEU A 229 5.36 -9.99 -11.53
C LEU A 229 6.81 -10.39 -11.82
N PRO A 230 7.63 -10.61 -10.77
CA PRO A 230 9.05 -10.91 -10.93
C PRO A 230 9.27 -12.27 -11.58
N HIS A 231 10.34 -12.39 -12.37
CA HIS A 231 10.80 -13.57 -13.09
C HIS A 231 10.04 -13.89 -14.39
#